data_2138f396ff3bf0607d4dec4478e80a6c
#
_entry.id   2138f396ff3bf0607d4dec4478e80a6c
#
_cell.length_a   1.000
_cell.length_b   1.000
_cell.length_c   1.000
_cell.angle_alpha   90.00
_cell.angle_beta   90.00
_cell.angle_gamma   90.00
#
_symmetry.space_group_name_H-M   'P 1'
#
loop_
_entity.id
_entity.type
_entity.pdbx_description
1 polymer ?
#
loop_
_entity_poly.entity_id
_entity_poly.type
_entity_poly.pdbx_seq_one_letter_code
_entity_poly.pdbx_strand_id
1 'polypeptide(L)'
;MFEANRASWNKRTGVHKDSAFYDLASFKKGKTSLMPIELGELGNVHGKSLLHLQCHFGMDTLSWEREGAIVTGVDISDEAIRLANEVRDELGLKAEFIRSNVYDLEAQLDKQFDIVFTSYGTIGWLPDLDRWAGIVSHFLKPGGTFYMADFHPVLWMMDESFERIKYDYFNTAVITEEISGTYSDRDAPIRSIEHSWNHPFSEIFAALIGHGLQVVQFHEFPFSPYNCFNKLEQRADGMWVISGMDEIMPM
;
A
#
# COMPACT_ATOMS: atom_id res chain seq x y z
N MET A 1 -5.05 -1.61 18.90
CA MET A 1 -4.77 -0.90 17.64
C MET A 1 -4.96 -1.80 16.42
N PHE A 2 -4.22 -2.89 16.25
CA PHE A 2 -4.35 -3.78 15.08
C PHE A 2 -5.77 -4.30 14.85
N GLU A 3 -6.50 -4.69 15.91
CA GLU A 3 -7.88 -5.14 15.78
C GLU A 3 -8.85 -4.04 15.33
N ALA A 4 -8.63 -2.79 15.75
CA ALA A 4 -9.42 -1.67 15.27
C ALA A 4 -9.15 -1.41 13.79
N ASN A 5 -7.87 -1.37 13.38
CA ASN A 5 -7.48 -1.22 11.98
C ASN A 5 -7.98 -2.38 11.11
N ARG A 6 -7.89 -3.64 11.59
CA ARG A 6 -8.46 -4.80 10.89
C ARG A 6 -9.97 -4.64 10.69
N ALA A 7 -10.70 -4.27 11.74
CA ALA A 7 -12.14 -4.05 11.65
C ALA A 7 -12.51 -2.91 10.69
N SER A 8 -11.70 -1.84 10.65
CA SER A 8 -11.84 -0.76 9.68
C SER A 8 -11.64 -1.26 8.24
N TRP A 9 -10.55 -1.96 7.97
CA TRP A 9 -10.24 -2.50 6.64
C TRP A 9 -11.28 -3.54 6.17
N ASN A 10 -11.84 -4.35 7.09
CA ASN A 10 -12.96 -5.24 6.77
C ASN A 10 -14.19 -4.46 6.26
N LYS A 11 -14.55 -3.33 6.90
CA LYS A 11 -15.65 -2.46 6.45
C LYS A 11 -15.31 -1.78 5.11
N ARG A 12 -14.09 -1.23 4.97
CA ARG A 12 -13.61 -0.57 3.76
C ARG A 12 -13.65 -1.51 2.56
N THR A 13 -13.26 -2.76 2.70
CA THR A 13 -13.27 -3.76 1.62
C THR A 13 -14.66 -3.87 0.98
N GLY A 14 -15.73 -3.85 1.79
CA GLY A 14 -17.11 -3.89 1.28
C GLY A 14 -17.47 -2.70 0.40
N VAL A 15 -16.96 -1.50 0.73
CA VAL A 15 -17.17 -0.27 -0.06
C VAL A 15 -16.26 -0.25 -1.28
N HIS A 16 -14.98 -0.59 -1.10
CA HIS A 16 -13.95 -0.49 -2.12
C HIS A 16 -14.23 -1.37 -3.33
N LYS A 17 -14.72 -2.61 -3.12
CA LYS A 17 -15.01 -3.55 -4.21
C LYS A 17 -16.03 -3.04 -5.22
N ASP A 18 -16.97 -2.19 -4.78
CA ASP A 18 -18.06 -1.65 -5.59
C ASP A 18 -17.77 -0.21 -6.07
N SER A 19 -16.62 0.36 -5.67
CA SER A 19 -16.26 1.74 -6.00
C SER A 19 -15.72 1.90 -7.41
N ALA A 20 -15.99 3.05 -8.02
CA ALA A 20 -15.36 3.44 -9.29
C ALA A 20 -13.84 3.63 -9.18
N PHE A 21 -13.33 3.89 -7.98
CA PHE A 21 -11.91 4.03 -7.70
C PHE A 21 -11.14 2.76 -8.04
N TYR A 22 -11.63 1.62 -7.58
CA TYR A 22 -10.98 0.32 -7.83
C TYR A 22 -11.37 -0.29 -9.16
N ASP A 23 -12.56 0.05 -9.70
CA ASP A 23 -13.05 -0.44 -11.00
C ASP A 23 -12.79 -1.96 -11.21
N LEU A 24 -13.21 -2.75 -10.21
CA LEU A 24 -13.02 -4.21 -10.19
C LEU A 24 -13.60 -4.87 -11.44
N ALA A 25 -14.64 -4.28 -12.04
CA ALA A 25 -15.24 -4.79 -13.26
C ALA A 25 -14.30 -4.73 -14.48
N SER A 26 -13.56 -3.62 -14.64
CA SER A 26 -12.55 -3.51 -15.70
C SER A 26 -11.32 -4.35 -15.40
N PHE A 27 -10.92 -4.46 -14.12
CA PHE A 27 -9.86 -5.35 -13.69
C PHE A 27 -10.16 -6.82 -14.10
N LYS A 28 -11.37 -7.30 -13.85
CA LYS A 28 -11.82 -8.65 -14.23
C LYS A 28 -11.78 -8.85 -15.75
N LYS A 29 -11.92 -7.80 -16.54
CA LYS A 29 -11.80 -7.83 -18.01
C LYS A 29 -10.36 -7.73 -18.53
N GLY A 30 -9.37 -7.67 -17.65
CA GLY A 30 -7.95 -7.67 -18.02
C GLY A 30 -7.21 -6.34 -17.83
N LYS A 31 -7.88 -5.25 -17.37
CA LYS A 31 -7.18 -4.01 -17.00
C LYS A 31 -6.23 -4.30 -15.84
N THR A 32 -4.99 -3.81 -15.91
CA THR A 32 -4.07 -3.84 -14.77
C THR A 32 -4.45 -2.78 -13.74
N SER A 33 -4.14 -3.05 -12.47
CA SER A 33 -4.21 -2.05 -11.40
C SER A 33 -2.85 -1.39 -11.12
N LEU A 34 -1.77 -1.97 -11.66
CA LEU A 34 -0.42 -1.43 -11.49
C LEU A 34 -0.26 -0.13 -12.28
N MET A 35 0.49 0.80 -11.69
CA MET A 35 0.79 2.09 -12.28
C MET A 35 2.09 2.04 -13.09
N PRO A 36 2.29 2.97 -14.02
CA PRO A 36 3.51 3.04 -14.82
C PRO A 36 4.80 3.15 -13.99
N ILE A 37 4.71 3.69 -12.77
CA ILE A 37 5.85 3.87 -11.85
C ILE A 37 6.43 2.50 -11.48
N GLU A 38 5.68 1.68 -10.78
CA GLU A 38 6.17 0.38 -10.32
C GLU A 38 6.44 -0.60 -11.47
N LEU A 39 5.67 -0.54 -12.55
CA LEU A 39 5.93 -1.32 -13.75
C LEU A 39 7.28 -0.96 -14.39
N GLY A 40 7.59 0.34 -14.46
CA GLY A 40 8.84 0.83 -15.02
C GLY A 40 10.05 0.55 -14.14
N GLU A 41 9.90 0.71 -12.83
CA GLU A 41 11.01 0.59 -11.88
C GLU A 41 11.36 -0.87 -11.54
N LEU A 42 10.38 -1.75 -11.35
CA LEU A 42 10.62 -3.19 -11.15
C LEU A 42 10.97 -3.93 -12.45
N GLY A 43 10.48 -3.44 -13.57
CA GLY A 43 10.74 -4.02 -14.89
C GLY A 43 10.24 -5.46 -15.00
N ASN A 44 11.04 -6.35 -15.59
CA ASN A 44 10.64 -7.73 -15.84
C ASN A 44 10.61 -8.58 -14.57
N VAL A 45 9.41 -9.01 -14.18
CA VAL A 45 9.16 -9.89 -13.01
C VAL A 45 8.85 -11.35 -13.40
N HIS A 46 8.86 -11.69 -14.69
CA HIS A 46 8.50 -13.01 -15.17
C HIS A 46 9.33 -14.12 -14.51
N GLY A 47 8.65 -15.10 -13.91
CA GLY A 47 9.25 -16.22 -13.21
C GLY A 47 9.82 -15.89 -11.83
N LYS A 48 9.83 -14.62 -11.39
CA LYS A 48 10.27 -14.25 -10.05
C LYS A 48 9.19 -14.51 -9.01
N SER A 49 9.59 -14.94 -7.82
CA SER A 49 8.71 -15.01 -6.65
C SER A 49 8.54 -13.63 -6.04
N LEU A 50 7.29 -13.20 -5.78
CA LEU A 50 6.95 -11.89 -5.25
C LEU A 50 6.04 -12.01 -4.04
N LEU A 51 6.43 -11.39 -2.92
CA LEU A 51 5.62 -11.22 -1.73
C LEU A 51 5.06 -9.79 -1.70
N HIS A 52 3.75 -9.65 -1.72
CA HIS A 52 3.07 -8.36 -1.58
C HIS A 52 2.55 -8.20 -0.15
N LEU A 53 3.19 -7.31 0.61
CA LEU A 53 2.78 -6.97 1.97
C LEU A 53 1.65 -5.94 1.95
N GLN A 54 0.63 -6.12 2.82
CA GLN A 54 -0.53 -5.23 2.94
C GLN A 54 -1.29 -5.08 1.60
N CYS A 55 -1.58 -6.24 0.97
CA CYS A 55 -2.06 -6.33 -0.41
C CYS A 55 -3.54 -5.96 -0.61
N HIS A 56 -4.28 -5.58 0.46
CA HIS A 56 -5.72 -5.35 0.41
C HIS A 56 -6.45 -6.55 -0.22
N PHE A 57 -7.41 -6.33 -1.15
CA PHE A 57 -8.06 -7.44 -1.86
C PHE A 57 -7.32 -7.87 -3.16
N GLY A 58 -6.02 -7.63 -3.22
CA GLY A 58 -5.09 -8.33 -4.07
C GLY A 58 -5.07 -7.96 -5.55
N MET A 59 -5.64 -6.82 -5.99
CA MET A 59 -5.63 -6.45 -7.41
C MET A 59 -4.21 -6.29 -7.96
N ASP A 60 -3.32 -5.58 -7.23
CA ASP A 60 -1.92 -5.43 -7.65
C ASP A 60 -1.17 -6.77 -7.60
N THR A 61 -1.44 -7.60 -6.58
CA THR A 61 -0.89 -8.96 -6.52
C THR A 61 -1.25 -9.77 -7.74
N LEU A 62 -2.55 -9.76 -8.12
CA LEU A 62 -3.04 -10.48 -9.30
C LEU A 62 -2.55 -9.85 -10.61
N SER A 63 -2.32 -8.54 -10.63
CA SER A 63 -1.69 -7.86 -11.77
C SER A 63 -0.24 -8.30 -11.94
N TRP A 64 0.54 -8.40 -10.87
CA TRP A 64 1.90 -8.96 -10.94
C TRP A 64 1.93 -10.41 -11.42
N GLU A 65 0.92 -11.22 -11.06
CA GLU A 65 0.79 -12.57 -11.63
C GLU A 65 0.56 -12.53 -13.14
N ARG A 66 -0.25 -11.61 -13.64
CA ARG A 66 -0.45 -11.41 -15.08
C ARG A 66 0.82 -10.98 -15.82
N GLU A 67 1.72 -10.27 -15.11
CA GLU A 67 3.08 -9.96 -15.60
C GLU A 67 4.04 -11.16 -15.48
N GLY A 68 3.56 -12.31 -15.01
CA GLY A 68 4.31 -13.57 -14.95
C GLY A 68 5.07 -13.84 -13.65
N ALA A 69 4.85 -13.05 -12.60
CA ALA A 69 5.41 -13.34 -11.28
C ALA A 69 4.67 -14.50 -10.60
N ILE A 70 5.35 -15.19 -9.68
CA ILE A 70 4.76 -16.18 -8.76
C ILE A 70 4.48 -15.45 -7.44
N VAL A 71 3.23 -15.13 -7.19
CA VAL A 71 2.84 -14.15 -6.18
C VAL A 71 2.24 -14.74 -4.91
N THR A 72 2.56 -14.12 -3.78
CA THR A 72 1.90 -14.31 -2.49
C THR A 72 1.50 -12.94 -1.96
N GLY A 73 0.22 -12.73 -1.66
CA GLY A 73 -0.31 -11.51 -1.05
C GLY A 73 -0.63 -11.72 0.43
N VAL A 74 -0.38 -10.71 1.24
CA VAL A 74 -0.64 -10.75 2.69
C VAL A 74 -1.40 -9.51 3.11
N ASP A 75 -2.48 -9.69 3.86
CA ASP A 75 -3.23 -8.58 4.46
C ASP A 75 -3.80 -8.99 5.83
N ILE A 76 -4.03 -8.00 6.70
CA ILE A 76 -4.64 -8.21 8.01
C ILE A 76 -6.16 -8.42 7.94
N SER A 77 -6.80 -7.89 6.89
CA SER A 77 -8.26 -7.92 6.71
C SER A 77 -8.75 -9.29 6.24
N ASP A 78 -9.65 -9.88 7.00
CA ASP A 78 -10.30 -11.15 6.64
C ASP A 78 -11.12 -11.00 5.35
N GLU A 79 -11.86 -9.90 5.24
CA GLU A 79 -12.73 -9.61 4.10
C GLU A 79 -11.91 -9.31 2.82
N ALA A 80 -10.78 -8.62 2.96
CA ALA A 80 -9.90 -8.36 1.83
C ALA A 80 -9.32 -9.67 1.28
N ILE A 81 -8.80 -10.54 2.14
CA ILE A 81 -8.25 -11.84 1.73
C ILE A 81 -9.34 -12.77 1.17
N ARG A 82 -10.55 -12.76 1.75
CA ARG A 82 -11.68 -13.51 1.19
C ARG A 82 -12.00 -13.05 -0.23
N LEU A 83 -12.13 -11.74 -0.45
CA LEU A 83 -12.40 -11.17 -1.77
C LEU A 83 -11.24 -11.42 -2.76
N ALA A 84 -10.00 -11.32 -2.31
CA ALA A 84 -8.82 -11.62 -3.14
C ALA A 84 -8.85 -13.06 -3.66
N ASN A 85 -9.19 -14.03 -2.81
CA ASN A 85 -9.36 -15.43 -3.21
C ASN A 85 -10.51 -15.61 -4.20
N GLU A 86 -11.67 -14.96 -3.96
CA GLU A 86 -12.81 -15.01 -4.89
C GLU A 86 -12.46 -14.48 -6.27
N VAL A 87 -11.78 -13.31 -6.33
CA VAL A 87 -11.35 -12.71 -7.60
C VAL A 87 -10.31 -13.58 -8.30
N ARG A 88 -9.33 -14.12 -7.57
CA ARG A 88 -8.35 -15.08 -8.09
C ARG A 88 -9.04 -16.28 -8.74
N ASP A 89 -9.97 -16.91 -8.01
CA ASP A 89 -10.65 -18.12 -8.48
C ASP A 89 -11.54 -17.85 -9.70
N GLU A 90 -12.27 -16.72 -9.70
CA GLU A 90 -13.08 -16.28 -10.84
C GLU A 90 -12.22 -16.05 -12.10
N LEU A 91 -10.99 -15.56 -11.92
CA LEU A 91 -10.07 -15.28 -13.04
C LEU A 91 -9.20 -16.48 -13.41
N GLY A 92 -9.26 -17.59 -12.67
CA GLY A 92 -8.42 -18.77 -12.88
C GLY A 92 -6.93 -18.53 -12.66
N LEU A 93 -6.59 -17.53 -11.83
CA LEU A 93 -5.22 -17.20 -11.44
C LEU A 93 -4.73 -18.10 -10.29
N LYS A 94 -3.43 -18.06 -9.96
CA LYS A 94 -2.78 -19.01 -9.03
C LYS A 94 -2.18 -18.34 -7.78
N ALA A 95 -2.39 -17.03 -7.60
CA ALA A 95 -1.89 -16.30 -6.45
C ALA A 95 -2.22 -16.99 -5.12
N GLU A 96 -1.30 -16.97 -4.18
CA GLU A 96 -1.54 -17.35 -2.80
C GLU A 96 -1.90 -16.11 -1.98
N PHE A 97 -2.93 -16.22 -1.11
CA PHE A 97 -3.31 -15.13 -0.21
C PHE A 97 -3.35 -15.60 1.24
N ILE A 98 -2.68 -14.86 2.12
CA ILE A 98 -2.52 -15.18 3.54
C ILE A 98 -3.12 -14.06 4.38
N ARG A 99 -4.08 -14.39 5.26
CA ARG A 99 -4.56 -13.46 6.27
C ARG A 99 -3.58 -13.43 7.43
N SER A 100 -2.82 -12.35 7.56
CA SER A 100 -1.87 -12.16 8.65
C SER A 100 -1.66 -10.67 8.95
N ASN A 101 -1.41 -10.37 10.22
CA ASN A 101 -0.67 -9.15 10.53
C ASN A 101 0.75 -9.30 9.99
N VAL A 102 1.31 -8.27 9.37
CA VAL A 102 2.67 -8.32 8.83
C VAL A 102 3.70 -8.74 9.89
N TYR A 103 3.52 -8.31 11.12
CA TYR A 103 4.41 -8.66 12.24
C TYR A 103 4.35 -10.11 12.71
N ASP A 104 3.35 -10.87 12.28
CA ASP A 104 3.15 -12.27 12.67
C ASP A 104 3.38 -13.22 11.47
N LEU A 105 3.83 -12.68 10.34
CA LEU A 105 3.93 -13.42 9.08
C LEU A 105 4.97 -14.55 9.13
N GLU A 106 6.08 -14.35 9.84
CA GLU A 106 7.14 -15.37 10.00
C GLU A 106 6.62 -16.68 10.61
N ALA A 107 5.54 -16.61 11.41
CA ALA A 107 4.92 -17.81 11.98
C ALA A 107 4.04 -18.58 10.97
N GLN A 108 3.73 -18.01 9.82
CA GLN A 108 2.79 -18.57 8.84
C GLN A 108 3.45 -18.89 7.49
N LEU A 109 4.60 -18.30 7.21
CA LEU A 109 5.27 -18.40 5.93
C LEU A 109 6.76 -18.66 6.14
N ASP A 110 7.25 -19.77 5.54
CA ASP A 110 8.64 -20.19 5.63
C ASP A 110 9.21 -20.33 4.21
N LYS A 111 9.37 -19.20 3.52
CA LYS A 111 10.03 -19.12 2.22
C LYS A 111 10.54 -17.70 1.95
N GLN A 112 11.58 -17.56 1.14
CA GLN A 112 12.10 -16.27 0.69
C GLN A 112 11.71 -15.98 -0.75
N PHE A 113 11.70 -14.70 -1.11
CA PHE A 113 11.22 -14.19 -2.38
C PHE A 113 12.30 -13.39 -3.12
N ASP A 114 12.20 -13.38 -4.44
CA ASP A 114 13.06 -12.55 -5.29
C ASP A 114 12.69 -11.07 -5.14
N ILE A 115 11.40 -10.80 -4.87
CA ILE A 115 10.86 -9.45 -4.68
C ILE A 115 9.97 -9.45 -3.44
N VAL A 116 10.16 -8.46 -2.55
CA VAL A 116 9.16 -8.03 -1.56
C VAL A 116 8.63 -6.68 -2.01
N PHE A 117 7.32 -6.56 -2.09
CA PHE A 117 6.63 -5.41 -2.65
C PHE A 117 5.62 -4.84 -1.65
N THR A 118 5.52 -3.53 -1.57
CA THR A 118 4.44 -2.83 -0.87
C THR A 118 4.10 -1.53 -1.60
N SER A 119 2.81 -1.19 -1.67
CA SER A 119 2.35 -0.05 -2.46
C SER A 119 1.22 0.70 -1.78
N TYR A 120 1.37 1.97 -1.87
CA TYR A 120 0.52 3.13 -1.65
C TYR A 120 -0.27 3.17 -0.34
N GLY A 121 0.26 3.98 0.60
CA GLY A 121 -0.40 4.26 1.88
C GLY A 121 -0.31 3.11 2.88
N THR A 122 0.80 2.40 2.93
CA THR A 122 0.96 1.16 3.71
C THR A 122 1.68 1.38 5.03
N ILE A 123 2.81 2.09 5.05
CA ILE A 123 3.65 2.21 6.25
C ILE A 123 2.99 3.01 7.36
N GLY A 124 2.09 3.94 7.02
CA GLY A 124 1.33 4.71 8.01
C GLY A 124 0.42 3.87 8.93
N TRP A 125 0.20 2.59 8.64
CA TRP A 125 -0.55 1.65 9.47
C TRP A 125 0.32 0.86 10.45
N LEU A 126 1.64 1.05 10.41
CA LEU A 126 2.63 0.27 11.13
C LEU A 126 3.23 1.07 12.29
N PRO A 127 3.18 0.57 13.54
CA PRO A 127 3.72 1.28 14.70
C PRO A 127 5.25 1.17 14.85
N ASP A 128 5.89 0.22 14.18
CA ASP A 128 7.29 -0.16 14.40
C ASP A 128 7.97 -0.51 13.07
N LEU A 129 8.63 0.47 12.46
CA LEU A 129 9.31 0.27 11.18
C LEU A 129 10.61 -0.53 11.31
N ASP A 130 11.26 -0.56 12.47
CA ASP A 130 12.44 -1.39 12.67
C ASP A 130 12.06 -2.87 12.57
N ARG A 131 11.03 -3.30 13.30
CA ARG A 131 10.51 -4.66 13.22
C ARG A 131 10.00 -4.99 11.81
N TRP A 132 9.30 -4.06 11.16
CA TRP A 132 8.83 -4.24 9.79
C TRP A 132 9.98 -4.43 8.79
N ALA A 133 11.04 -3.64 8.88
CA ALA A 133 12.22 -3.78 8.02
C ALA A 133 12.93 -5.12 8.25
N GLY A 134 12.93 -5.63 9.49
CA GLY A 134 13.39 -6.99 9.81
C GLY A 134 12.59 -8.05 9.05
N ILE A 135 11.27 -7.93 9.02
CA ILE A 135 10.38 -8.84 8.27
C ILE A 135 10.64 -8.75 6.77
N VAL A 136 10.77 -7.54 6.21
CA VAL A 136 11.14 -7.36 4.80
C VAL A 136 12.45 -8.07 4.48
N SER A 137 13.48 -7.87 5.31
CA SER A 137 14.80 -8.50 5.14
C SER A 137 14.74 -10.03 5.27
N HIS A 138 13.94 -10.54 6.23
CA HIS A 138 13.75 -11.97 6.44
C HIS A 138 13.19 -12.69 5.20
N PHE A 139 12.19 -12.07 4.56
CA PHE A 139 11.53 -12.65 3.38
C PHE A 139 12.27 -12.40 2.05
N LEU A 140 13.30 -11.57 2.02
CA LEU A 140 14.12 -11.38 0.83
C LEU A 140 15.19 -12.45 0.69
N LYS A 141 15.32 -13.00 -0.52
CA LYS A 141 16.50 -13.78 -0.90
C LYS A 141 17.74 -12.88 -0.93
N PRO A 142 18.95 -13.45 -0.70
CA PRO A 142 20.18 -12.71 -0.98
C PRO A 142 20.19 -12.18 -2.42
N GLY A 143 20.39 -10.86 -2.58
CA GLY A 143 20.32 -10.18 -3.88
C GLY A 143 18.90 -9.91 -4.40
N GLY A 144 17.88 -10.20 -3.60
CA GLY A 144 16.48 -9.84 -3.90
C GLY A 144 16.24 -8.33 -3.82
N THR A 145 15.10 -7.91 -4.34
CA THR A 145 14.71 -6.48 -4.38
C THR A 145 13.53 -6.24 -3.44
N PHE A 146 13.67 -5.30 -2.51
CA PHE A 146 12.53 -4.69 -1.85
C PHE A 146 12.11 -3.45 -2.65
N TYR A 147 10.82 -3.37 -2.98
CA TYR A 147 10.23 -2.21 -3.65
C TYR A 147 9.09 -1.63 -2.80
N MET A 148 9.13 -0.34 -2.61
CA MET A 148 8.09 0.41 -1.93
C MET A 148 7.70 1.64 -2.74
N ALA A 149 6.42 1.79 -3.03
CA ALA A 149 5.81 3.04 -3.47
C ALA A 149 4.83 3.50 -2.39
N ASP A 150 5.06 4.65 -1.79
CA ASP A 150 4.18 5.16 -0.74
C ASP A 150 4.04 6.69 -0.84
N PHE A 151 3.06 7.23 -0.17
CA PHE A 151 2.85 8.68 -0.12
C PHE A 151 3.95 9.37 0.69
N HIS A 152 4.36 10.52 0.20
CA HIS A 152 5.44 11.28 0.82
C HIS A 152 5.09 11.70 2.25
N PRO A 153 6.01 11.56 3.24
CA PRO A 153 5.73 11.87 4.64
C PRO A 153 5.22 13.30 4.91
N VAL A 154 5.56 14.26 4.05
CA VAL A 154 5.07 15.64 4.16
C VAL A 154 3.55 15.74 3.99
N LEU A 155 2.92 14.86 3.20
CA LEU A 155 1.47 14.85 3.05
C LEU A 155 0.76 14.59 4.39
N TRP A 156 1.32 13.68 5.18
CA TRP A 156 0.75 13.31 6.47
C TRP A 156 0.93 14.38 7.56
N MET A 157 1.68 15.44 7.29
CA MET A 157 1.73 16.62 8.17
C MET A 157 0.49 17.51 8.00
N MET A 158 -0.15 17.47 6.84
CA MET A 158 -1.21 18.41 6.48
C MET A 158 -2.57 18.01 7.03
N ASP A 159 -3.43 18.99 7.21
CA ASP A 159 -4.86 18.75 7.41
C ASP A 159 -5.50 18.25 6.11
N GLU A 160 -6.74 17.74 6.19
CA GLU A 160 -7.48 17.20 5.05
C GLU A 160 -7.73 18.23 3.93
N SER A 161 -7.60 19.51 4.23
CA SER A 161 -7.77 20.60 3.27
C SER A 161 -6.45 21.05 2.63
N PHE A 162 -5.32 20.54 3.07
CA PHE A 162 -3.96 20.97 2.68
C PHE A 162 -3.72 22.46 2.90
N GLU A 163 -4.34 23.05 3.90
CA GLU A 163 -4.22 24.48 4.19
C GLU A 163 -3.25 24.78 5.34
N ARG A 164 -3.03 23.80 6.21
CA ARG A 164 -2.17 23.99 7.39
C ARG A 164 -1.55 22.69 7.84
N ILE A 165 -0.43 22.81 8.55
CA ILE A 165 0.21 21.70 9.25
C ILE A 165 -0.66 21.32 10.45
N LYS A 166 -1.06 20.05 10.54
CA LYS A 166 -1.86 19.45 11.62
C LYS A 166 -1.00 18.55 12.49
N TYR A 167 -0.04 17.85 11.92
CA TYR A 167 0.83 16.90 12.61
C TYR A 167 2.30 17.24 12.40
N ASP A 168 3.11 16.92 13.41
CA ASP A 168 4.55 17.11 13.34
C ASP A 168 5.19 16.06 12.42
N TYR A 169 6.20 16.47 11.65
CA TYR A 169 6.97 15.56 10.79
C TYR A 169 7.68 14.46 11.59
N PHE A 170 8.19 14.78 12.77
CA PHE A 170 8.87 13.85 13.67
C PHE A 170 7.91 13.30 14.75
N ASN A 171 6.64 13.14 14.41
CA ASN A 171 5.67 12.58 15.33
C ASN A 171 5.95 11.10 15.57
N THR A 172 6.13 10.75 16.83
CA THR A 172 6.31 9.35 17.28
C THR A 172 5.08 8.78 17.98
N ALA A 173 4.05 9.60 18.20
CA ALA A 173 2.83 9.20 18.87
C ALA A 173 1.84 8.59 17.87
N VAL A 174 1.05 7.63 18.36
CA VAL A 174 -0.08 7.11 17.58
C VAL A 174 -1.11 8.24 17.33
N ILE A 175 -1.54 8.35 16.08
CA ILE A 175 -2.65 9.19 15.68
C ILE A 175 -3.90 8.32 15.72
N THR A 176 -4.91 8.76 16.47
CA THR A 176 -6.18 8.04 16.59
C THR A 176 -7.29 8.95 16.13
N GLU A 177 -8.01 8.52 15.10
CA GLU A 177 -9.09 9.30 14.50
C GLU A 177 -10.35 8.46 14.33
N GLU A 178 -11.52 9.10 14.46
CA GLU A 178 -12.79 8.55 14.03
C GLU A 178 -13.05 9.00 12.60
N ILE A 179 -13.07 8.04 11.67
CA ILE A 179 -13.23 8.29 10.24
C ILE A 179 -14.62 7.87 9.79
N SER A 180 -15.25 8.72 8.96
CA SER A 180 -16.50 8.43 8.25
C SER A 180 -16.22 8.29 6.76
N GLY A 181 -16.83 7.29 6.11
CA GLY A 181 -16.58 7.01 4.70
C GLY A 181 -15.19 6.41 4.44
N THR A 182 -14.74 6.49 3.19
CA THR A 182 -13.41 6.06 2.75
C THR A 182 -12.87 7.01 1.67
N TYR A 183 -11.59 6.91 1.33
CA TYR A 183 -11.01 7.66 0.21
C TYR A 183 -11.61 7.28 -1.16
N SER A 184 -12.19 6.08 -1.30
CA SER A 184 -12.84 5.64 -2.54
C SER A 184 -14.31 6.04 -2.62
N ASP A 185 -14.94 6.30 -1.47
CA ASP A 185 -16.33 6.79 -1.34
C ASP A 185 -16.47 7.51 0.02
N ARG A 186 -16.44 8.83 -0.02
CA ARG A 186 -16.49 9.68 1.19
C ARG A 186 -17.85 9.72 1.85
N ASP A 187 -18.91 9.39 1.11
CA ASP A 187 -20.29 9.38 1.58
C ASP A 187 -20.74 7.97 2.04
N ALA A 188 -19.84 6.98 1.97
CA ALA A 188 -20.15 5.63 2.41
C ALA A 188 -20.60 5.62 3.89
N PRO A 189 -21.69 4.91 4.23
CA PRO A 189 -22.29 4.94 5.57
C PRO A 189 -21.52 4.03 6.55
N ILE A 190 -20.21 4.15 6.58
CA ILE A 190 -19.33 3.43 7.52
C ILE A 190 -18.61 4.40 8.43
N ARG A 191 -18.35 3.95 9.66
CA ARG A 191 -17.53 4.67 10.64
C ARG A 191 -16.55 3.70 11.28
N SER A 192 -15.34 4.18 11.53
CA SER A 192 -14.27 3.38 12.12
C SER A 192 -13.38 4.25 13.00
N ILE A 193 -12.81 3.62 14.03
CA ILE A 193 -11.67 4.20 14.75
C ILE A 193 -10.43 3.62 14.09
N GLU A 194 -9.52 4.48 13.69
CA GLU A 194 -8.28 4.13 13.02
C GLU A 194 -7.09 4.61 13.82
N HIS A 195 -6.02 3.84 13.74
CA HIS A 195 -4.74 4.17 14.34
C HIS A 195 -3.69 4.22 13.24
N SER A 196 -2.99 5.35 13.15
CA SER A 196 -1.95 5.57 12.15
C SER A 196 -0.71 6.23 12.78
N TRP A 197 0.36 6.25 12.02
CA TRP A 197 1.64 6.83 12.41
C TRP A 197 2.22 7.62 11.24
N ASN A 198 2.88 8.73 11.55
CA ASN A 198 3.70 9.44 10.58
C ASN A 198 5.14 8.97 10.72
N HIS A 199 5.79 8.65 9.62
CA HIS A 199 7.15 8.17 9.60
C HIS A 199 8.01 9.09 8.75
N PRO A 200 8.98 9.80 9.34
CA PRO A 200 9.92 10.60 8.57
C PRO A 200 10.88 9.71 7.76
N PHE A 201 11.42 10.20 6.65
CA PHE A 201 12.39 9.44 5.86
C PHE A 201 13.58 8.94 6.67
N SER A 202 14.01 9.70 7.69
CA SER A 202 15.09 9.25 8.57
C SER A 202 14.78 7.95 9.30
N GLU A 203 13.54 7.73 9.71
CA GLU A 203 13.10 6.48 10.34
C GLU A 203 13.01 5.35 9.30
N ILE A 204 12.37 5.61 8.15
CA ILE A 204 12.21 4.63 7.07
C ILE A 204 13.58 4.11 6.61
N PHE A 205 14.49 5.01 6.27
CA PHE A 205 15.82 4.61 5.81
C PHE A 205 16.68 3.99 6.90
N ALA A 206 16.63 4.49 8.13
CA ALA A 206 17.37 3.90 9.23
C ALA A 206 16.94 2.45 9.50
N ALA A 207 15.63 2.18 9.48
CA ALA A 207 15.09 0.84 9.66
C ALA A 207 15.56 -0.11 8.53
N LEU A 208 15.40 0.27 7.28
CA LEU A 208 15.80 -0.57 6.15
C LEU A 208 17.31 -0.85 6.13
N ILE A 209 18.15 0.18 6.31
CA ILE A 209 19.61 0.07 6.33
C ILE A 209 20.06 -0.74 7.57
N GLY A 210 19.43 -0.55 8.72
CA GLY A 210 19.72 -1.27 9.96
C GLY A 210 19.54 -2.78 9.82
N HIS A 211 18.63 -3.22 8.95
CA HIS A 211 18.39 -4.63 8.62
C HIS A 211 19.13 -5.12 7.37
N GLY A 212 20.16 -4.39 6.91
CA GLY A 212 21.09 -4.81 5.88
C GLY A 212 20.62 -4.57 4.44
N LEU A 213 19.51 -3.85 4.24
CA LEU A 213 19.09 -3.45 2.89
C LEU A 213 19.91 -2.25 2.42
N GLN A 214 20.21 -2.21 1.12
CA GLN A 214 20.87 -1.08 0.48
C GLN A 214 19.84 -0.29 -0.33
N VAL A 215 19.72 1.00 -0.05
CA VAL A 215 18.91 1.90 -0.88
C VAL A 215 19.66 2.17 -2.17
N VAL A 216 19.20 1.60 -3.27
CA VAL A 216 19.84 1.72 -4.59
C VAL A 216 19.12 2.72 -5.48
N GLN A 217 17.87 3.04 -5.16
CA GLN A 217 17.06 4.01 -5.90
C GLN A 217 16.09 4.69 -4.94
N PHE A 218 15.89 5.98 -5.14
CA PHE A 218 14.90 6.77 -4.43
C PHE A 218 14.40 7.87 -5.36
N HIS A 219 13.09 7.90 -5.60
CA HIS A 219 12.44 8.93 -6.40
C HIS A 219 11.34 9.61 -5.59
N GLU A 220 11.18 10.90 -5.78
CA GLU A 220 10.07 11.70 -5.28
C GLU A 220 9.32 12.27 -6.47
N PHE A 221 7.99 12.27 -6.38
CA PHE A 221 7.13 12.77 -7.45
C PHE A 221 6.27 13.92 -6.94
N PRO A 222 6.04 14.98 -7.73
CA PRO A 222 5.12 16.07 -7.37
C PRO A 222 3.65 15.72 -7.67
N PHE A 223 3.31 14.43 -7.76
CA PHE A 223 1.97 13.97 -8.11
C PHE A 223 1.64 12.63 -7.46
N SER A 224 0.34 12.34 -7.36
CA SER A 224 -0.19 11.01 -7.01
C SER A 224 -0.74 10.32 -8.26
N PRO A 225 -0.55 9.00 -8.42
CA PRO A 225 -1.25 8.25 -9.46
C PRO A 225 -2.75 8.06 -9.16
N TYR A 226 -3.20 8.37 -7.95
CA TYR A 226 -4.56 8.13 -7.46
C TYR A 226 -5.24 9.40 -6.98
N ASN A 227 -6.57 9.48 -7.20
CA ASN A 227 -7.45 10.49 -6.62
C ASN A 227 -7.91 10.07 -5.21
N CYS A 228 -6.99 9.99 -4.26
CA CYS A 228 -7.27 9.50 -2.90
C CYS A 228 -7.28 10.58 -1.81
N PHE A 229 -6.90 11.82 -2.14
CA PHE A 229 -6.94 12.96 -1.22
C PHE A 229 -8.03 13.97 -1.58
N ASN A 230 -8.30 14.89 -0.66
CA ASN A 230 -9.17 16.04 -0.95
C ASN A 230 -8.44 17.05 -1.85
N LYS A 231 -9.20 17.91 -2.53
CA LYS A 231 -8.68 19.02 -3.35
C LYS A 231 -7.66 18.61 -4.41
N LEU A 232 -7.74 17.39 -4.92
CA LEU A 232 -6.93 17.00 -6.05
C LEU A 232 -7.54 17.47 -7.37
N GLU A 233 -6.68 17.87 -8.30
CA GLU A 233 -7.00 18.12 -9.69
C GLU A 233 -6.17 17.21 -10.59
N GLN A 234 -6.75 16.84 -11.73
CA GLN A 234 -6.08 15.93 -12.65
C GLN A 234 -5.27 16.71 -13.67
N ARG A 235 -4.00 16.34 -13.81
CA ARG A 235 -3.07 16.83 -14.83
C ARG A 235 -3.41 16.24 -16.21
N ALA A 236 -2.88 16.84 -17.25
CA ALA A 236 -3.04 16.38 -18.64
C ALA A 236 -2.46 14.97 -18.89
N ASP A 237 -1.48 14.54 -18.11
CA ASP A 237 -0.88 13.21 -18.14
C ASP A 237 -1.68 12.15 -17.35
N GLY A 238 -2.79 12.55 -16.74
CA GLY A 238 -3.65 11.67 -15.96
C GLY A 238 -3.30 11.55 -14.49
N MET A 239 -2.16 12.12 -14.05
CA MET A 239 -1.76 12.14 -12.65
C MET A 239 -2.52 13.19 -11.86
N TRP A 240 -2.50 13.10 -10.54
CA TRP A 240 -3.24 13.95 -9.63
C TRP A 240 -2.30 14.81 -8.77
N VAL A 241 -2.61 16.08 -8.62
CA VAL A 241 -1.86 17.04 -7.80
C VAL A 241 -2.80 17.76 -6.85
N ILE A 242 -2.27 18.26 -5.74
CA ILE A 242 -3.04 19.14 -4.86
C ILE A 242 -3.24 20.47 -5.59
N SER A 243 -4.50 20.89 -5.71
CA SER A 243 -4.86 22.13 -6.42
C SER A 243 -4.04 23.33 -5.92
N GLY A 244 -3.36 23.99 -6.83
CA GLY A 244 -2.47 25.12 -6.54
C GLY A 244 -1.11 24.76 -5.96
N MET A 245 -0.75 23.46 -5.85
CA MET A 245 0.54 22.99 -5.33
C MET A 245 1.31 22.09 -6.30
N ASP A 246 1.00 22.12 -7.59
CA ASP A 246 1.74 21.40 -8.63
C ASP A 246 3.22 21.84 -8.61
N GLU A 247 4.14 20.88 -8.69
CA GLU A 247 5.60 21.08 -8.58
C GLU A 247 6.08 21.70 -7.24
N ILE A 248 5.20 21.88 -6.25
CA ILE A 248 5.55 22.46 -4.94
C ILE A 248 5.56 21.39 -3.86
N MET A 249 4.55 20.48 -3.89
CA MET A 249 4.36 19.47 -2.85
C MET A 249 4.71 18.09 -3.40
N PRO A 250 5.68 17.39 -2.80
CA PRO A 250 5.90 15.97 -3.11
C PRO A 250 4.73 15.14 -2.57
N MET A 251 4.31 14.13 -3.33
CA MET A 251 3.11 13.36 -3.02
C MET A 251 3.34 11.85 -2.80
#